data_3637b4a76f4102500f7f2b3bf6c9c323
#
_entry.id   3637b4a76f4102500f7f2b3bf6c9c323
#
_cell.length_a   1.000
_cell.length_b   1.000
_cell.length_c   1.000
_cell.angle_alpha   90.00
_cell.angle_beta   90.00
_cell.angle_gamma   90.00
#
_symmetry.space_group_name_H-M   'P 1'
#
loop_
_entity.id
_entity.type
_entity.pdbx_description
1 polymer ?
#
loop_
_entity_poly.entity_id
_entity_poly.type
_entity_poly.pdbx_seq_one_letter_code
_entity_poly.pdbx_strand_id
1 'polypeptide(L)'
;LMFCLLLVGLSAEAQKKKKNFKVAIEVDGVCMMCKKRIEKAALNSKGVKFATWDVKTHLLSLIIDENKTDTKTIQKNVAAVGHDTKGIKAKDHVYNGINPCCKYRDKKVVDAHDDL
;
A
#
# COMPACT_ATOMS: atom_id res chain seq x y z
N LEU A 1 19.86 -50.90 25.40
CA LEU A 1 19.79 -49.98 24.25
C LEU A 1 18.72 -48.94 24.52
N MET A 2 19.16 -47.80 25.09
CA MET A 2 18.30 -46.62 25.25
C MET A 2 18.28 -45.86 23.93
N PHE A 3 17.17 -45.91 23.26
CA PHE A 3 16.93 -45.06 22.11
C PHE A 3 16.41 -43.70 22.62
N CYS A 4 17.30 -42.72 22.69
CA CYS A 4 16.88 -41.31 22.93
C CYS A 4 16.26 -40.78 21.64
N LEU A 5 14.94 -40.81 21.57
CA LEU A 5 14.19 -40.03 20.62
C LEU A 5 14.29 -38.57 21.03
N LEU A 6 15.25 -37.89 20.42
CA LEU A 6 15.25 -36.44 20.39
C LEU A 6 14.09 -35.97 19.54
N LEU A 7 12.96 -35.75 20.15
CA LEU A 7 11.89 -34.95 19.60
C LEU A 7 12.43 -33.51 19.51
N VAL A 8 13.04 -33.19 18.38
CA VAL A 8 13.24 -31.80 17.99
C VAL A 8 11.85 -31.25 17.74
N GLY A 9 11.28 -30.64 18.77
CA GLY A 9 10.06 -29.89 18.61
C GLY A 9 10.36 -28.70 17.70
N LEU A 10 9.92 -28.80 16.45
CA LEU A 10 9.78 -27.65 15.58
C LEU A 10 8.69 -26.77 16.19
N SER A 11 9.11 -25.84 17.06
CA SER A 11 8.24 -24.74 17.42
C SER A 11 8.13 -23.85 16.19
N ALA A 12 7.09 -24.07 15.39
CA ALA A 12 6.65 -23.08 14.44
C ALA A 12 6.20 -21.87 15.26
N GLU A 13 7.08 -20.89 15.43
CA GLU A 13 6.68 -19.59 15.95
C GLU A 13 5.76 -18.97 14.91
N ALA A 14 4.46 -19.16 15.10
CA ALA A 14 3.47 -18.39 14.40
C ALA A 14 3.72 -16.93 14.79
N GLN A 15 4.24 -16.11 13.85
CA GLN A 15 4.39 -14.68 14.06
C GLN A 15 3.05 -14.12 14.47
N LYS A 16 2.97 -13.60 15.70
CA LYS A 16 1.76 -12.94 16.18
C LYS A 16 1.50 -11.72 15.31
N LYS A 17 0.31 -11.66 14.72
CA LYS A 17 -0.17 -10.49 14.01
C LYS A 17 -0.27 -9.31 14.97
N LYS A 18 0.21 -8.15 14.55
CA LYS A 18 0.23 -6.94 15.35
C LYS A 18 -1.01 -6.11 15.10
N LYS A 19 -1.60 -5.56 16.18
CA LYS A 19 -2.73 -4.62 16.07
C LYS A 19 -2.32 -3.25 15.52
N ASN A 20 -1.06 -2.86 15.70
CA ASN A 20 -0.53 -1.56 15.27
C ASN A 20 0.77 -1.78 14.48
N PHE A 21 0.64 -2.42 13.33
CA PHE A 21 1.77 -2.70 12.46
C PHE A 21 2.04 -1.49 11.56
N LYS A 22 3.27 -0.97 11.64
CA LYS A 22 3.74 0.13 10.79
C LYS A 22 4.36 -0.45 9.53
N VAL A 23 3.88 -0.01 8.38
CA VAL A 23 4.38 -0.45 7.08
C VAL A 23 4.28 0.69 6.06
N ALA A 24 5.14 0.69 5.07
CA ALA A 24 5.10 1.62 3.95
C ALA A 24 4.95 0.85 2.64
N ILE A 25 4.10 1.37 1.75
CA ILE A 25 3.84 0.81 0.42
C ILE A 25 4.16 1.88 -0.62
N GLU A 26 4.88 1.52 -1.67
CA GLU A 26 5.12 2.41 -2.79
C GLU A 26 3.87 2.53 -3.66
N VAL A 27 3.42 3.79 -3.87
CA VAL A 27 2.21 4.11 -4.65
C VAL A 27 2.52 5.28 -5.59
N ASP A 28 2.19 5.11 -6.86
CA ASP A 28 2.42 6.13 -7.87
C ASP A 28 1.35 7.23 -7.84
N GLY A 29 1.82 8.46 -7.90
CA GLY A 29 1.01 9.67 -7.94
C GLY A 29 1.92 10.89 -8.12
N VAL A 30 1.35 12.08 -8.35
CA VAL A 30 2.13 13.29 -8.65
C VAL A 30 1.65 14.55 -7.93
N CYS A 31 0.46 14.56 -7.35
CA CYS A 31 -0.17 15.79 -6.88
C CYS A 31 -0.93 15.60 -5.56
N MET A 32 -1.38 16.72 -5.00
CA MET A 32 -2.17 16.73 -3.76
C MET A 32 -3.55 16.06 -3.93
N MET A 33 -4.13 16.09 -5.12
CA MET A 33 -5.36 15.35 -5.42
C MET A 33 -5.11 13.84 -5.40
N CYS A 34 -3.95 13.40 -5.91
CA CYS A 34 -3.51 12.01 -5.79
C CYS A 34 -3.36 11.60 -4.33
N LYS A 35 -2.71 12.45 -3.53
CA LYS A 35 -2.53 12.24 -2.09
C LYS A 35 -3.86 11.99 -1.38
N LYS A 36 -4.83 12.86 -1.60
CA LYS A 36 -6.17 12.73 -0.98
C LYS A 36 -6.86 11.44 -1.40
N ARG A 37 -6.79 11.09 -2.68
CA ARG A 37 -7.42 9.87 -3.22
C ARG A 37 -6.78 8.61 -2.66
N ILE A 38 -5.45 8.57 -2.63
CA ILE A 38 -4.68 7.43 -2.11
C ILE A 38 -4.96 7.24 -0.63
N GLU A 39 -4.87 8.31 0.17
CA GLU A 39 -5.09 8.24 1.61
C GLU A 39 -6.52 7.85 1.95
N LYS A 40 -7.50 8.38 1.23
CA LYS A 40 -8.91 8.02 1.42
C LYS A 40 -9.17 6.54 1.11
N ALA A 41 -8.62 6.03 0.00
CA ALA A 41 -8.78 4.63 -0.36
C ALA A 41 -8.16 3.70 0.70
N ALA A 42 -6.98 4.07 1.21
CA ALA A 42 -6.32 3.32 2.27
C ALA A 42 -7.12 3.37 3.58
N LEU A 43 -7.56 4.55 4.02
CA LEU A 43 -8.32 4.73 5.25
C LEU A 43 -9.69 4.06 5.22
N ASN A 44 -10.32 3.95 4.05
CA ASN A 44 -11.58 3.22 3.88
C ASN A 44 -11.39 1.70 3.93
N SER A 45 -10.16 1.22 3.86
CA SER A 45 -9.85 -0.20 4.00
C SER A 45 -10.01 -0.62 5.46
N LYS A 46 -10.73 -1.73 5.68
CA LYS A 46 -10.91 -2.27 7.03
C LYS A 46 -9.55 -2.55 7.67
N GLY A 47 -9.38 -2.14 8.93
CA GLY A 47 -8.16 -2.40 9.68
C GLY A 47 -7.04 -1.38 9.49
N VAL A 48 -7.23 -0.37 8.66
CA VAL A 48 -6.28 0.74 8.51
C VAL A 48 -6.62 1.83 9.53
N LYS A 49 -5.65 2.17 10.37
CA LYS A 49 -5.79 3.17 11.43
C LYS A 49 -5.19 4.52 11.07
N PHE A 50 -4.18 4.51 10.21
CA PHE A 50 -3.45 5.69 9.77
C PHE A 50 -2.95 5.47 8.36
N ALA A 51 -3.03 6.51 7.53
CA ALA A 51 -2.49 6.50 6.17
C ALA A 51 -2.04 7.90 5.79
N THR A 52 -0.79 8.03 5.38
CA THR A 52 -0.26 9.27 4.80
C THR A 52 0.64 8.94 3.62
N TRP A 53 0.44 9.64 2.51
CA TRP A 53 1.22 9.46 1.29
C TRP A 53 2.12 10.67 1.05
N ASP A 54 3.38 10.41 0.78
CA ASP A 54 4.38 11.44 0.50
C ASP A 54 4.54 11.63 -1.01
N VAL A 55 4.33 12.86 -1.49
CA VAL A 55 4.37 13.19 -2.91
C VAL A 55 5.80 13.09 -3.50
N LYS A 56 6.83 13.22 -2.68
CA LYS A 56 8.22 13.16 -3.12
C LYS A 56 8.76 11.74 -3.15
N THR A 57 8.51 10.98 -2.11
CA THR A 57 9.01 9.60 -1.98
C THR A 57 8.07 8.57 -2.58
N HIS A 58 6.81 8.93 -2.81
CA HIS A 58 5.72 8.03 -3.23
C HIS A 58 5.40 6.95 -2.21
N LEU A 59 5.82 7.12 -0.96
CA LEU A 59 5.55 6.14 0.08
C LEU A 59 4.23 6.44 0.79
N LEU A 60 3.38 5.44 0.83
CA LEU A 60 2.17 5.41 1.64
C LEU A 60 2.51 4.76 2.98
N SER A 61 2.64 5.58 4.01
CA SER A 61 2.92 5.13 5.38
C SER A 61 1.62 4.78 6.06
N LEU A 62 1.56 3.58 6.61
CA LEU A 62 0.35 2.99 7.18
C LEU A 62 0.59 2.49 8.60
N ILE A 63 -0.47 2.56 9.40
CA ILE A 63 -0.59 1.78 10.63
C ILE A 63 -1.84 0.92 10.45
N ILE A 64 -1.65 -0.39 10.48
CA ILE A 64 -2.71 -1.37 10.21
C ILE A 64 -2.85 -2.38 11.34
N ASP A 65 -4.04 -2.94 11.47
CA ASP A 65 -4.29 -4.12 12.28
C ASP A 65 -4.13 -5.36 11.40
N GLU A 66 -3.05 -6.11 11.60
CA GLU A 66 -2.76 -7.31 10.81
C GLU A 66 -3.76 -8.44 11.03
N ASN A 67 -4.58 -8.37 12.08
CA ASN A 67 -5.67 -9.31 12.30
C ASN A 67 -6.87 -9.04 11.37
N LYS A 68 -6.95 -7.85 10.77
CA LYS A 68 -8.09 -7.40 9.97
C LYS A 68 -7.76 -7.18 8.50
N THR A 69 -6.49 -6.90 8.19
CA THR A 69 -6.07 -6.57 6.83
C THR A 69 -4.60 -6.92 6.60
N ASP A 70 -4.17 -6.80 5.37
CA ASP A 70 -2.78 -6.95 4.95
C ASP A 70 -2.44 -5.92 3.87
N THR A 71 -1.17 -5.81 3.53
CA THR A 71 -0.69 -4.84 2.54
C THR A 71 -1.27 -5.10 1.15
N LYS A 72 -1.44 -6.36 0.78
CA LYS A 72 -1.99 -6.74 -0.52
C LYS A 72 -3.43 -6.26 -0.69
N THR A 73 -4.26 -6.38 0.33
CA THR A 73 -5.64 -5.88 0.34
C THR A 73 -5.68 -4.38 0.16
N ILE A 74 -4.81 -3.65 0.86
CA ILE A 74 -4.71 -2.20 0.76
C ILE A 74 -4.22 -1.78 -0.63
N GLN A 75 -3.22 -2.46 -1.19
CA GLN A 75 -2.75 -2.22 -2.55
C GLN A 75 -3.87 -2.41 -3.58
N LYS A 76 -4.69 -3.45 -3.45
CA LYS A 76 -5.85 -3.67 -4.32
C LYS A 76 -6.85 -2.52 -4.23
N ASN A 77 -7.12 -2.03 -3.03
CA ASN A 77 -8.06 -0.93 -2.82
C ASN A 77 -7.54 0.39 -3.39
N VAL A 78 -6.25 0.65 -3.26
CA VAL A 78 -5.59 1.84 -3.84
C VAL A 78 -5.56 1.74 -5.37
N ALA A 79 -5.24 0.58 -5.93
CA ALA A 79 -5.29 0.34 -7.37
C ALA A 79 -6.72 0.49 -7.92
N ALA A 80 -7.73 0.10 -7.16
CA ALA A 80 -9.13 0.21 -7.55
C ALA A 80 -9.60 1.67 -7.75
N VAL A 81 -8.91 2.65 -7.17
CA VAL A 81 -9.20 4.08 -7.37
C VAL A 81 -8.27 4.76 -8.39
N GLY A 82 -7.41 3.99 -9.05
CA GLY A 82 -6.63 4.46 -10.18
C GLY A 82 -5.14 4.67 -9.94
N HIS A 83 -4.59 4.25 -8.81
CA HIS A 83 -3.16 4.41 -8.49
C HIS A 83 -2.43 3.07 -8.50
N ASP A 84 -1.34 3.01 -9.28
CA ASP A 84 -0.47 1.84 -9.31
C ASP A 84 0.27 1.72 -7.98
N THR A 85 0.36 0.51 -7.48
CA THR A 85 1.20 0.17 -6.33
C THR A 85 2.29 -0.79 -6.78
N LYS A 86 3.33 -0.94 -5.97
CA LYS A 86 4.37 -1.92 -6.27
C LYS A 86 3.77 -3.33 -6.30
N GLY A 87 3.69 -3.91 -7.49
CA GLY A 87 3.16 -5.25 -7.71
C GLY A 87 1.69 -5.34 -8.09
N ILE A 88 0.90 -4.28 -7.90
CA ILE A 88 -0.51 -4.25 -8.31
C ILE A 88 -0.79 -2.94 -9.06
N LYS A 89 -1.10 -3.06 -10.34
CA LYS A 89 -1.42 -1.90 -11.19
C LYS A 89 -2.91 -1.62 -11.21
N ALA A 90 -3.26 -0.34 -11.29
CA ALA A 90 -4.63 0.08 -11.58
C ALA A 90 -5.01 -0.33 -12.99
N LYS A 91 -6.26 -0.75 -13.17
CA LYS A 91 -6.80 -1.06 -14.49
C LYS A 91 -6.85 0.21 -15.34
N ASP A 92 -6.56 0.09 -16.63
CA ASP A 92 -6.47 1.22 -17.54
C ASP A 92 -7.74 2.09 -17.55
N HIS A 93 -8.92 1.48 -17.55
CA HIS A 93 -10.18 2.21 -17.57
C HIS A 93 -10.41 3.02 -16.27
N VAL A 94 -9.89 2.55 -15.13
CA VAL A 94 -9.95 3.30 -13.86
C VAL A 94 -8.94 4.45 -13.88
N TYR A 95 -7.70 4.15 -14.27
CA TYR A 95 -6.66 5.17 -14.41
C TYR A 95 -7.08 6.29 -15.37
N ASN A 96 -7.69 5.94 -16.50
CA ASN A 96 -8.12 6.93 -17.51
C ASN A 96 -9.20 7.88 -16.96
N GLY A 97 -9.92 7.49 -15.93
CA GLY A 97 -10.96 8.30 -15.29
C GLY A 97 -10.46 9.28 -14.22
N ILE A 98 -9.18 9.24 -13.82
CA ILE A 98 -8.66 10.19 -12.84
C ILE A 98 -8.40 11.56 -13.46
N ASN A 99 -8.25 12.58 -12.62
CA ASN A 99 -8.02 13.96 -13.07
C ASN A 99 -6.78 14.06 -13.96
N PRO A 100 -6.79 14.91 -15.00
CA PRO A 100 -5.63 15.07 -15.88
C PRO A 100 -4.33 15.42 -15.16
N CYS A 101 -4.40 16.24 -14.09
CA CYS A 101 -3.23 16.60 -13.28
C CYS A 101 -2.66 15.41 -12.48
N CYS A 102 -3.40 14.31 -12.36
CA CYS A 102 -2.98 13.10 -11.65
C CYS A 102 -2.46 12.01 -12.57
N LYS A 103 -2.31 12.26 -13.86
CA LYS A 103 -1.86 11.26 -14.86
C LYS A 103 -0.37 10.93 -14.67
N TYR A 104 -0.04 10.23 -13.61
CA TYR A 104 1.32 9.89 -13.21
C TYR A 104 2.05 8.94 -14.18
N ARG A 105 1.32 8.27 -15.09
CA ARG A 105 1.91 7.47 -16.17
C ARG A 105 2.36 8.34 -17.36
N ASP A 106 1.94 9.61 -17.41
CA ASP A 106 2.32 10.59 -18.43
C ASP A 106 3.54 11.39 -17.95
N LYS A 107 4.65 11.21 -18.63
CA LYS A 107 5.91 11.90 -18.31
C LYS A 107 5.76 13.42 -18.30
N LYS A 108 4.96 13.99 -19.19
CA LYS A 108 4.71 15.44 -19.24
C LYS A 108 4.06 15.97 -17.97
N VAL A 109 3.12 15.19 -17.41
CA VAL A 109 2.44 15.53 -16.16
C VAL A 109 3.41 15.44 -14.99
N VAL A 110 4.22 14.39 -14.94
CA VAL A 110 5.24 14.19 -13.90
C VAL A 110 6.25 15.34 -13.94
N ASP A 111 6.79 15.65 -15.11
CA ASP A 111 7.79 16.71 -15.28
C ASP A 111 7.24 18.09 -14.88
N ALA A 112 5.97 18.37 -15.17
CA ALA A 112 5.31 19.61 -14.80
C ALA A 112 5.20 19.80 -13.27
N HIS A 113 5.13 18.72 -12.50
CA HIS A 113 5.09 18.78 -11.03
C HIS A 113 6.48 18.84 -10.39
N ASP A 114 7.50 18.34 -11.07
CA ASP A 114 8.87 18.34 -10.56
C ASP A 114 9.48 19.77 -10.57
N ASP A 115 8.94 20.68 -11.38
CA ASP A 115 9.38 22.08 -11.49
C ASP A 115 8.80 22.99 -10.39
N LEU A 116 8.05 22.43 -9.47
CA LEU A 116 7.42 23.21 -8.38
C LEU A 116 8.27 23.12 -7.08
#